data_7c969ef5e1ff4247d30c2586388f1438
#
_entry.id   7c969ef5e1ff4247d30c2586388f1438
#
_cell.length_a   1.000
_cell.length_b   1.000
_cell.length_c   1.000
_cell.angle_alpha   90.00
_cell.angle_beta   90.00
_cell.angle_gamma   90.00
#
_symmetry.space_group_name_H-M   'P 1'
#
loop_
_entity.id
_entity.type
_entity.pdbx_description
1 polymer ?
#
loop_
_entity_poly.entity_id
_entity_poly.type
_entity_poly.pdbx_seq_one_letter_code
_entity_poly.pdbx_strand_id
1 'polypeptide(L)'
;MNVSLQNIDKVSALLTVKLEKADYQEKVDKSLKSFRQKAQIPGFRKGMVPMSLVKKMYGKSALAEEVNKLLSETVYKYIQDNKVNILGEPLPNEDKQQEIDFDTMEEFEFLFDIALAPEFKAEVSAKDKVDYYTIEVTDEMVDNQVKAYTQRNGKYDKVDVYEDNDMLKGLLAELDEEGNTKEDGIQVEGAVMMPSYMKNDEQKAIFAGAKVNDVLVFNPNTAWDGNAAELSSLLKIDKEAAPEVKSNFSFQVEEITRFVPGDLTQEIFDQVFGEGNVKTEEEFRAKVKEVIANQFVADSDYKFLIDARKMLTEKVGKLEFPDALLKRIMRLNNPDKEESFVEDNYDKSIEELTWHLIKEQLVKANDIKVEQEDITNMAKEATRAQFAQYGMMSVPEEILENYSKEMLKKKESIEGLVNRVVESKLATALKSQVELEHKNVSAEEFNKMF
;
A
#
# COMPACT_ATOMS: atom_id res chain seq x y z
N MET A 1 -5.44 16.09 43.98
CA MET A 1 -5.20 16.19 42.51
C MET A 1 -6.17 17.19 41.90
N ASN A 2 -5.68 18.19 41.18
CA ASN A 2 -6.50 19.21 40.52
C ASN A 2 -6.08 19.35 39.07
N VAL A 3 -7.06 19.38 38.15
CA VAL A 3 -6.83 19.53 36.72
C VAL A 3 -7.70 20.65 36.19
N SER A 4 -7.10 21.57 35.46
CA SER A 4 -7.80 22.70 34.86
C SER A 4 -7.33 22.90 33.39
N LEU A 5 -8.28 23.20 32.51
CA LEU A 5 -8.03 23.57 31.13
C LEU A 5 -8.37 25.04 30.94
N GLN A 6 -7.43 25.81 30.43
CA GLN A 6 -7.60 27.21 30.08
C GLN A 6 -7.40 27.39 28.58
N ASN A 7 -8.44 27.81 27.86
CA ASN A 7 -8.29 28.17 26.46
C ASN A 7 -7.43 29.44 26.35
N ILE A 8 -6.41 29.36 25.50
CA ILE A 8 -5.55 30.52 25.16
C ILE A 8 -6.21 31.27 24.00
N ASP A 9 -6.70 30.51 23.01
CA ASP A 9 -7.46 31.02 21.88
C ASP A 9 -8.49 29.96 21.45
N LYS A 10 -8.99 30.03 20.21
CA LYS A 10 -10.01 29.10 19.69
C LYS A 10 -9.49 27.69 19.45
N VAL A 11 -8.18 27.53 19.20
CA VAL A 11 -7.54 26.30 18.76
C VAL A 11 -6.40 25.85 19.64
N SER A 12 -6.13 26.61 20.72
CA SER A 12 -5.05 26.32 21.67
C SER A 12 -5.54 26.42 23.11
N ALA A 13 -5.11 25.51 23.96
CA ALA A 13 -5.39 25.53 25.38
C ALA A 13 -4.16 25.11 26.21
N LEU A 14 -4.14 25.54 27.47
CA LEU A 14 -3.17 25.11 28.46
C LEU A 14 -3.87 24.21 29.48
N LEU A 15 -3.39 22.99 29.60
CA LEU A 15 -3.84 22.03 30.60
C LEU A 15 -2.86 22.06 31.78
N THR A 16 -3.36 22.35 32.96
CA THR A 16 -2.58 22.34 34.19
C THR A 16 -2.99 21.16 35.05
N VAL A 17 -2.02 20.37 35.49
CA VAL A 17 -2.22 19.25 36.40
C VAL A 17 -1.41 19.47 37.67
N LYS A 18 -2.10 19.57 38.80
CA LYS A 18 -1.47 19.70 40.13
C LYS A 18 -1.62 18.38 40.87
N LEU A 19 -0.48 17.82 41.28
CA LEU A 19 -0.39 16.61 42.08
C LEU A 19 0.15 16.94 43.45
N GLU A 20 -0.60 16.55 44.48
CA GLU A 20 -0.21 16.64 45.87
C GLU A 20 0.35 15.30 46.34
N LYS A 21 1.12 15.31 47.43
CA LYS A 21 1.73 14.10 47.99
C LYS A 21 0.71 13.00 48.26
N ALA A 22 -0.49 13.36 48.70
CA ALA A 22 -1.57 12.39 48.95
C ALA A 22 -2.00 11.62 47.70
N ASP A 23 -1.81 12.19 46.49
CA ASP A 23 -2.27 11.57 45.25
C ASP A 23 -1.38 10.42 44.79
N TYR A 24 -0.08 10.47 45.09
CA TYR A 24 0.91 9.51 44.58
C TYR A 24 1.60 8.68 45.68
N GLN A 25 1.60 9.10 46.95
CA GLN A 25 2.41 8.47 48.01
C GLN A 25 2.11 6.98 48.17
N GLU A 26 0.85 6.57 48.13
CA GLU A 26 0.48 5.15 48.28
C GLU A 26 1.02 4.31 47.12
N LYS A 27 0.97 4.86 45.91
CA LYS A 27 1.51 4.18 44.69
C LYS A 27 3.02 4.02 44.78
N VAL A 28 3.74 5.09 45.21
CA VAL A 28 5.18 5.05 45.41
C VAL A 28 5.58 4.04 46.49
N ASP A 29 4.87 4.00 47.62
CA ASP A 29 5.17 3.04 48.67
C ASP A 29 4.92 1.59 48.24
N LYS A 30 3.90 1.33 47.41
CA LYS A 30 3.66 0.04 46.78
C LYS A 30 4.78 -0.33 45.80
N SER A 31 5.20 0.59 44.96
CA SER A 31 6.30 0.43 44.00
C SER A 31 7.60 0.10 44.74
N LEU A 32 7.96 0.85 45.76
CA LEU A 32 9.15 0.57 46.59
C LEU A 32 9.10 -0.78 47.31
N LYS A 33 7.93 -1.23 47.77
CA LYS A 33 7.77 -2.59 48.31
C LYS A 33 8.02 -3.66 47.25
N SER A 34 7.57 -3.45 46.00
CA SER A 34 7.83 -4.33 44.88
C SER A 34 9.33 -4.36 44.54
N PHE A 35 9.98 -3.21 44.45
CA PHE A 35 11.43 -3.09 44.27
C PHE A 35 12.20 -3.86 45.34
N ARG A 36 11.83 -3.70 46.63
CA ARG A 36 12.45 -4.45 47.73
C ARG A 36 12.40 -5.95 47.54
N GLN A 37 11.28 -6.50 47.02
CA GLN A 37 11.11 -7.93 46.81
C GLN A 37 11.98 -8.44 45.66
N LYS A 38 12.21 -7.61 44.64
CA LYS A 38 12.94 -7.97 43.40
C LYS A 38 14.44 -7.65 43.49
N ALA A 39 14.83 -6.67 44.31
CA ALA A 39 16.18 -6.14 44.37
C ALA A 39 17.20 -7.22 44.85
N GLN A 40 18.33 -7.27 44.14
CA GLN A 40 19.51 -8.06 44.52
C GLN A 40 20.61 -7.08 44.87
N ILE A 41 20.80 -6.84 46.18
CA ILE A 41 21.82 -5.92 46.71
C ILE A 41 22.89 -6.75 47.42
N PRO A 42 24.17 -6.58 47.11
CA PRO A 42 25.27 -7.27 47.78
C PRO A 42 25.16 -7.11 49.29
N GLY A 43 25.30 -8.20 50.06
CA GLY A 43 25.19 -8.23 51.49
C GLY A 43 23.79 -8.43 52.04
N PHE A 44 22.75 -8.47 51.23
CA PHE A 44 21.38 -8.70 51.69
C PHE A 44 20.72 -9.89 50.93
N ARG A 45 19.97 -10.68 51.69
CA ARG A 45 19.11 -11.71 51.07
C ARG A 45 17.96 -11.01 50.32
N LYS A 46 17.59 -11.55 49.15
CA LYS A 46 16.47 -11.07 48.32
C LYS A 46 15.20 -10.88 49.16
N GLY A 47 14.60 -9.71 49.10
CA GLY A 47 13.41 -9.31 49.86
C GLY A 47 13.67 -8.87 51.31
N MET A 48 14.91 -8.98 51.80
CA MET A 48 15.27 -8.61 53.20
C MET A 48 16.09 -7.31 53.28
N VAL A 49 16.15 -6.56 52.21
CA VAL A 49 16.81 -5.24 52.17
C VAL A 49 16.04 -4.27 53.08
N PRO A 50 16.70 -3.48 53.98
CA PRO A 50 16.01 -2.46 54.75
C PRO A 50 15.34 -1.42 53.85
N MET A 51 14.08 -1.04 54.19
CA MET A 51 13.29 -0.11 53.36
C MET A 51 13.96 1.25 53.23
N SER A 52 14.69 1.70 54.26
CA SER A 52 15.46 2.94 54.23
C SER A 52 16.55 2.94 53.14
N LEU A 53 17.20 1.80 52.95
CA LEU A 53 18.20 1.64 51.88
C LEU A 53 17.52 1.62 50.51
N VAL A 54 16.39 0.90 50.39
CA VAL A 54 15.60 0.88 49.15
C VAL A 54 15.13 2.26 48.76
N LYS A 55 14.59 3.03 49.73
CA LYS A 55 14.19 4.44 49.52
C LYS A 55 15.36 5.30 49.08
N LYS A 56 16.53 5.14 49.67
CA LYS A 56 17.74 5.90 49.32
C LYS A 56 18.20 5.57 47.87
N MET A 57 18.10 4.31 47.45
CA MET A 57 18.61 3.85 46.15
C MET A 57 17.59 4.07 45.02
N TYR A 58 16.32 3.85 45.29
CA TYR A 58 15.27 3.79 44.27
C TYR A 58 14.14 4.80 44.46
N GLY A 59 14.17 5.59 45.57
CA GLY A 59 13.07 6.48 45.95
C GLY A 59 12.74 7.51 44.88
N LYS A 60 13.76 8.19 44.37
CA LYS A 60 13.59 9.19 43.30
C LYS A 60 13.05 8.61 42.00
N SER A 61 13.63 7.48 41.55
CA SER A 61 13.18 6.83 40.33
C SER A 61 11.75 6.30 40.48
N ALA A 62 11.41 5.68 41.62
CA ALA A 62 10.06 5.19 41.88
C ALA A 62 9.05 6.34 41.97
N LEU A 63 9.42 7.49 42.59
CA LEU A 63 8.57 8.67 42.63
C LEU A 63 8.32 9.22 41.23
N ALA A 64 9.38 9.43 40.45
CA ALA A 64 9.27 9.94 39.07
C ALA A 64 8.43 9.03 38.18
N GLU A 65 8.63 7.70 38.26
CA GLU A 65 7.87 6.72 37.49
C GLU A 65 6.37 6.72 37.84
N GLU A 66 6.03 6.71 39.16
CA GLU A 66 4.65 6.70 39.59
C GLU A 66 3.94 8.04 39.34
N VAL A 67 4.65 9.17 39.47
CA VAL A 67 4.12 10.48 39.14
C VAL A 67 3.85 10.59 37.64
N ASN A 68 4.78 10.20 36.79
CA ASN A 68 4.60 10.20 35.32
C ASN A 68 3.43 9.32 34.90
N LYS A 69 3.30 8.13 35.49
CA LYS A 69 2.19 7.22 35.21
C LYS A 69 0.85 7.84 35.62
N LEU A 70 0.78 8.41 36.85
CA LEU A 70 -0.41 9.05 37.32
C LEU A 70 -0.78 10.28 36.51
N LEU A 71 0.21 11.03 36.06
CA LEU A 71 0.05 12.22 35.22
C LEU A 71 -0.57 11.82 33.87
N SER A 72 0.00 10.82 33.19
CA SER A 72 -0.52 10.33 31.92
C SER A 72 -1.97 9.81 32.04
N GLU A 73 -2.25 9.00 33.07
CA GLU A 73 -3.61 8.50 33.36
C GLU A 73 -4.59 9.66 33.58
N THR A 74 -4.15 10.71 34.28
CA THR A 74 -4.97 11.87 34.63
C THR A 74 -5.28 12.74 33.42
N VAL A 75 -4.26 13.06 32.63
CA VAL A 75 -4.40 13.86 31.41
C VAL A 75 -5.36 13.17 30.44
N TYR A 76 -5.13 11.89 30.18
CA TYR A 76 -5.97 11.10 29.28
C TYR A 76 -7.43 11.05 29.76
N LYS A 77 -7.64 10.76 31.05
CA LYS A 77 -8.97 10.72 31.65
C LYS A 77 -9.68 12.06 31.59
N TYR A 78 -8.99 13.15 31.87
CA TYR A 78 -9.58 14.48 31.79
C TYR A 78 -10.05 14.86 30.41
N ILE A 79 -9.24 14.58 29.39
CA ILE A 79 -9.58 14.82 27.98
C ILE A 79 -10.82 14.01 27.59
N GLN A 80 -10.87 12.75 28.00
CA GLN A 80 -11.96 11.85 27.67
C GLN A 80 -13.27 12.22 28.39
N ASP A 81 -13.21 12.46 29.71
CA ASP A 81 -14.39 12.78 30.54
C ASP A 81 -15.01 14.13 30.13
N ASN A 82 -14.19 15.11 29.76
CA ASN A 82 -14.63 16.42 29.32
C ASN A 82 -14.86 16.50 27.79
N LYS A 83 -14.66 15.41 27.06
CA LYS A 83 -14.83 15.33 25.59
C LYS A 83 -14.08 16.45 24.86
N VAL A 84 -12.84 16.73 25.28
CA VAL A 84 -12.00 17.73 24.65
C VAL A 84 -11.51 17.19 23.32
N ASN A 85 -11.87 17.83 22.21
CA ASN A 85 -11.42 17.43 20.88
C ASN A 85 -10.00 17.97 20.67
N ILE A 86 -9.01 17.11 20.79
CA ILE A 86 -7.59 17.46 20.65
C ILE A 86 -7.02 16.97 19.31
N LEU A 87 -6.01 17.69 18.81
CA LEU A 87 -5.21 17.33 17.65
C LEU A 87 -3.83 16.85 18.10
N GLY A 88 -3.59 15.56 17.98
CA GLY A 88 -2.36 14.93 18.46
C GLY A 88 -2.29 14.78 19.98
N GLU A 89 -1.09 14.59 20.51
CA GLU A 89 -0.86 14.39 21.94
C GLU A 89 -0.57 15.71 22.66
N PRO A 90 -0.99 15.85 23.95
CA PRO A 90 -0.58 16.98 24.79
C PRO A 90 0.93 17.07 24.88
N LEU A 91 1.50 18.25 24.65
CA LEU A 91 2.93 18.47 24.76
C LEU A 91 3.28 19.28 26.05
N PRO A 92 4.38 18.92 26.74
CA PRO A 92 4.85 19.75 27.84
C PRO A 92 5.05 21.20 27.39
N ASN A 93 4.57 22.16 28.19
CA ASN A 93 4.75 23.59 27.90
C ASN A 93 6.19 23.99 28.16
N GLU A 94 6.91 24.49 27.16
CA GLU A 94 8.33 24.81 27.26
C GLU A 94 8.58 26.15 27.96
N ASP A 95 7.63 27.09 27.85
CA ASP A 95 7.84 28.48 28.32
C ASP A 95 7.49 28.65 29.80
N LYS A 96 6.45 27.97 30.30
CA LYS A 96 5.89 28.20 31.63
C LYS A 96 6.14 27.05 32.60
N GLN A 97 6.57 25.87 32.08
CA GLN A 97 6.86 24.72 32.93
C GLN A 97 8.02 25.03 33.86
N GLN A 98 7.77 24.98 35.16
CA GLN A 98 8.83 25.11 36.15
C GLN A 98 9.65 23.82 36.21
N GLU A 99 10.90 23.94 36.59
CA GLU A 99 11.78 22.79 36.81
C GLU A 99 11.22 21.91 37.93
N ILE A 100 11.10 20.60 37.63
CA ILE A 100 10.57 19.62 38.58
C ILE A 100 11.74 18.94 39.28
N ASP A 101 11.86 19.17 40.58
CA ASP A 101 12.84 18.48 41.42
C ASP A 101 12.17 17.46 42.34
N PHE A 102 12.34 16.19 41.99
CA PHE A 102 11.80 15.07 42.77
C PHE A 102 12.53 14.79 44.08
N ASP A 103 13.63 15.51 44.39
CA ASP A 103 14.34 15.35 45.64
C ASP A 103 13.80 16.30 46.76
N THR A 104 13.32 17.46 46.35
CA THR A 104 12.96 18.53 47.33
C THR A 104 11.48 18.90 47.29
N MET A 105 10.78 18.64 46.18
CA MET A 105 9.37 18.99 46.01
C MET A 105 8.44 17.85 46.44
N GLU A 106 7.32 18.21 47.09
CA GLU A 106 6.24 17.27 47.44
C GLU A 106 4.95 17.55 46.66
N GLU A 107 4.86 18.70 46.01
CA GLU A 107 3.78 19.08 45.11
C GLU A 107 4.34 19.37 43.73
N PHE A 108 3.65 18.86 42.70
CA PHE A 108 4.10 18.97 41.32
C PHE A 108 3.02 19.64 40.50
N GLU A 109 3.41 20.63 39.70
CA GLU A 109 2.56 21.27 38.70
C GLU A 109 3.12 21.01 37.31
N PHE A 110 2.30 20.39 36.49
CA PHE A 110 2.63 20.07 35.09
C PHE A 110 1.73 20.87 34.16
N LEU A 111 2.35 21.48 33.16
CA LEU A 111 1.68 22.30 32.16
C LEU A 111 1.81 21.66 30.78
N PHE A 112 0.69 21.53 30.11
CA PHE A 112 0.66 20.93 28.74
C PHE A 112 -0.01 21.90 27.79
N ASP A 113 0.62 22.04 26.61
CA ASP A 113 0.03 22.68 25.46
C ASP A 113 -0.90 21.70 24.77
N ILE A 114 -2.13 22.12 24.53
CA ILE A 114 -3.17 21.34 23.88
C ILE A 114 -3.56 21.99 22.56
N ALA A 115 -3.39 21.27 21.46
CA ALA A 115 -3.95 21.64 20.18
C ALA A 115 -5.44 21.22 20.14
N LEU A 116 -6.34 22.18 20.00
CA LEU A 116 -7.77 21.93 19.91
C LEU A 116 -8.21 21.81 18.43
N ALA A 117 -9.12 20.90 18.14
CA ALA A 117 -9.76 20.84 16.84
C ALA A 117 -10.60 22.10 16.59
N PRO A 118 -10.54 22.70 15.40
CA PRO A 118 -11.35 23.84 15.03
C PRO A 118 -12.85 23.52 15.06
N GLU A 119 -13.66 24.47 15.44
CA GLU A 119 -15.12 24.35 15.34
C GLU A 119 -15.58 24.67 13.91
N PHE A 120 -16.20 23.73 13.25
CA PHE A 120 -16.81 23.88 11.92
C PHE A 120 -17.95 22.88 11.75
N LYS A 121 -18.69 22.99 10.66
CA LYS A 121 -19.77 22.09 10.34
C LYS A 121 -19.63 21.57 8.92
N ALA A 122 -19.48 20.26 8.78
CA ALA A 122 -19.49 19.59 7.49
C ALA A 122 -20.93 19.18 7.16
N GLU A 123 -21.55 19.89 6.25
CA GLU A 123 -22.92 19.60 5.81
C GLU A 123 -22.96 19.22 4.32
N VAL A 124 -23.73 18.19 4.01
CA VAL A 124 -23.99 17.73 2.64
C VAL A 124 -25.48 17.89 2.38
N SER A 125 -25.84 18.29 1.18
CA SER A 125 -27.24 18.50 0.79
C SER A 125 -27.46 18.14 -0.69
N ALA A 126 -28.70 17.92 -1.08
CA ALA A 126 -29.09 17.68 -2.47
C ALA A 126 -28.81 18.84 -3.44
N LYS A 127 -28.28 19.98 -2.93
CA LYS A 127 -27.84 21.11 -3.76
C LYS A 127 -26.35 21.02 -4.13
N ASP A 128 -25.63 20.17 -3.43
CA ASP A 128 -24.22 19.95 -3.69
C ASP A 128 -24.09 19.02 -4.90
N LYS A 129 -23.34 19.45 -5.90
CA LYS A 129 -23.17 18.72 -7.16
C LYS A 129 -21.81 18.09 -7.20
N VAL A 130 -21.78 16.81 -7.57
CA VAL A 130 -20.54 16.07 -7.73
C VAL A 130 -20.60 15.26 -9.02
N ASP A 131 -19.55 15.31 -9.81
CA ASP A 131 -19.44 14.51 -11.02
C ASP A 131 -19.39 13.02 -10.67
N TYR A 132 -20.13 12.20 -11.43
CA TYR A 132 -20.05 10.76 -11.36
C TYR A 132 -19.76 10.20 -12.74
N TYR A 133 -18.59 9.62 -12.91
CA TYR A 133 -18.12 9.11 -14.19
C TYR A 133 -18.56 7.68 -14.41
N THR A 134 -19.20 7.42 -15.55
CA THR A 134 -19.52 6.06 -16.03
C THR A 134 -18.56 5.72 -17.14
N ILE A 135 -17.72 4.71 -16.93
CA ILE A 135 -16.69 4.28 -17.89
C ILE A 135 -17.30 3.25 -18.82
N GLU A 136 -17.23 3.50 -20.12
CA GLU A 136 -17.77 2.61 -21.14
C GLU A 136 -16.90 1.36 -21.31
N VAL A 137 -17.51 0.16 -21.26
CA VAL A 137 -16.86 -1.11 -21.56
C VAL A 137 -16.99 -1.40 -23.03
N THR A 138 -15.90 -1.28 -23.77
CA THR A 138 -15.86 -1.54 -25.21
C THR A 138 -15.73 -3.05 -25.51
N ASP A 139 -16.17 -3.46 -26.70
CA ASP A 139 -15.97 -4.86 -27.15
C ASP A 139 -14.48 -5.19 -27.29
N GLU A 140 -13.65 -4.22 -27.66
CA GLU A 140 -12.18 -4.39 -27.72
C GLU A 140 -11.60 -4.74 -26.34
N MET A 141 -12.08 -4.14 -25.25
CA MET A 141 -11.66 -4.51 -23.88
C MET A 141 -12.02 -5.95 -23.55
N VAL A 142 -13.23 -6.36 -23.94
CA VAL A 142 -13.68 -7.74 -23.76
C VAL A 142 -12.81 -8.69 -24.58
N ASP A 143 -12.53 -8.38 -25.85
CA ASP A 143 -11.67 -9.18 -26.72
C ASP A 143 -10.25 -9.32 -26.15
N ASN A 144 -9.66 -8.23 -25.67
CA ASN A 144 -8.34 -8.24 -25.06
C ASN A 144 -8.29 -9.11 -23.80
N GLN A 145 -9.33 -9.04 -22.98
CA GLN A 145 -9.42 -9.87 -21.77
C GLN A 145 -9.63 -11.34 -22.11
N VAL A 146 -10.49 -11.65 -23.08
CA VAL A 146 -10.69 -13.02 -23.60
C VAL A 146 -9.38 -13.57 -24.18
N LYS A 147 -8.66 -12.76 -24.97
CA LYS A 147 -7.35 -13.13 -25.52
C LYS A 147 -6.33 -13.43 -24.40
N ALA A 148 -6.33 -12.67 -23.32
CA ALA A 148 -5.46 -12.93 -22.18
C ALA A 148 -5.75 -14.30 -21.53
N TYR A 149 -7.01 -14.71 -21.44
CA TYR A 149 -7.37 -16.04 -20.94
C TYR A 149 -6.96 -17.15 -21.88
N THR A 150 -7.19 -17.02 -23.19
CA THR A 150 -6.79 -18.02 -24.19
C THR A 150 -5.27 -18.15 -24.28
N GLN A 151 -4.52 -17.04 -24.16
CA GLN A 151 -3.05 -17.08 -24.15
C GLN A 151 -2.49 -17.85 -22.96
N ARG A 152 -3.09 -17.78 -21.76
CA ARG A 152 -2.64 -18.55 -20.59
C ARG A 152 -2.82 -20.06 -20.75
N ASN A 153 -3.79 -20.47 -21.53
CA ASN A 153 -4.10 -21.87 -21.81
C ASN A 153 -3.60 -22.32 -23.18
N GLY A 154 -2.70 -21.56 -23.79
CA GLY A 154 -2.07 -21.91 -25.06
C GLY A 154 -1.03 -23.02 -24.90
N LYS A 155 -0.68 -23.60 -26.02
CA LYS A 155 0.35 -24.64 -26.14
C LYS A 155 1.36 -24.28 -27.21
N TYR A 156 2.52 -24.93 -27.14
CA TYR A 156 3.53 -24.84 -28.19
C TYR A 156 3.42 -26.02 -29.09
N ASP A 157 3.04 -25.79 -30.36
CA ASP A 157 2.99 -26.81 -31.37
C ASP A 157 4.26 -26.77 -32.23
N LYS A 158 4.79 -27.94 -32.63
CA LYS A 158 5.89 -28.05 -33.59
C LYS A 158 5.39 -27.76 -34.99
N VAL A 159 6.11 -26.89 -35.68
CA VAL A 159 5.80 -26.49 -37.07
C VAL A 159 7.04 -26.64 -37.96
N ASP A 160 6.84 -26.73 -39.25
CA ASP A 160 7.95 -26.95 -40.20
C ASP A 160 8.53 -25.67 -40.79
N VAL A 161 7.78 -24.55 -40.70
CA VAL A 161 8.13 -23.26 -41.31
C VAL A 161 7.96 -22.17 -40.30
N TYR A 162 9.00 -21.35 -40.15
CA TYR A 162 9.02 -20.19 -39.25
C TYR A 162 8.08 -19.07 -39.68
N GLU A 163 7.28 -18.60 -38.79
CA GLU A 163 6.55 -17.33 -38.84
C GLU A 163 6.92 -16.44 -37.66
N ASP A 164 6.57 -15.14 -37.74
CA ASP A 164 6.87 -14.20 -36.68
C ASP A 164 6.32 -14.68 -35.32
N ASN A 165 7.14 -14.52 -34.30
CA ASN A 165 6.93 -14.96 -32.91
C ASN A 165 7.07 -16.48 -32.65
N ASP A 166 7.47 -17.24 -33.61
CA ASP A 166 7.87 -18.63 -33.38
C ASP A 166 9.22 -18.68 -32.64
N MET A 167 9.41 -19.71 -31.86
CA MET A 167 10.66 -20.01 -31.19
C MET A 167 11.46 -21.01 -31.99
N LEU A 168 12.70 -20.66 -32.31
CA LEU A 168 13.66 -21.55 -32.98
C LEU A 168 14.57 -22.21 -31.98
N LYS A 169 14.79 -23.52 -32.14
CA LYS A 169 15.80 -24.27 -31.40
C LYS A 169 16.73 -24.94 -32.39
N GLY A 170 18.04 -24.91 -32.10
CA GLY A 170 19.00 -25.50 -33.03
C GLY A 170 20.44 -25.45 -32.56
N LEU A 171 21.34 -25.85 -33.46
CA LEU A 171 22.78 -25.77 -33.23
C LEU A 171 23.31 -24.42 -33.71
N LEU A 172 23.93 -23.67 -32.81
CA LEU A 172 24.61 -22.42 -33.08
C LEU A 172 26.13 -22.63 -33.07
N ALA A 173 26.83 -22.21 -34.13
CA ALA A 173 28.28 -22.37 -34.23
C ALA A 173 28.94 -21.09 -34.75
N GLU A 174 30.01 -20.66 -34.09
CA GLU A 174 30.83 -19.51 -34.49
C GLU A 174 31.55 -19.78 -35.82
N LEU A 175 31.57 -18.78 -36.69
CA LEU A 175 32.24 -18.83 -37.98
C LEU A 175 33.55 -18.03 -37.97
N ASP A 176 34.53 -18.48 -38.74
CA ASP A 176 35.73 -17.74 -39.08
C ASP A 176 35.48 -16.68 -40.18
N GLU A 177 36.52 -15.93 -40.56
CA GLU A 177 36.42 -14.90 -41.60
C GLU A 177 36.14 -15.47 -43.00
N GLU A 178 36.39 -16.77 -43.21
CA GLU A 178 36.16 -17.50 -44.47
C GLU A 178 34.74 -18.11 -44.51
N GLY A 179 33.99 -18.05 -43.38
CA GLY A 179 32.63 -18.60 -43.27
C GLY A 179 32.58 -20.08 -42.90
N ASN A 180 33.71 -20.69 -42.48
CA ASN A 180 33.73 -22.04 -41.97
C ASN A 180 33.49 -22.04 -40.47
N THR A 181 33.10 -23.19 -39.90
CA THR A 181 33.02 -23.36 -38.46
C THR A 181 34.39 -23.18 -37.86
N LYS A 182 34.50 -22.21 -36.93
CA LYS A 182 35.76 -21.82 -36.28
C LYS A 182 36.24 -22.93 -35.37
N GLU A 183 37.49 -23.37 -35.56
CA GLU A 183 38.15 -24.33 -34.67
C GLU A 183 38.27 -23.72 -33.26
N ASP A 184 37.85 -24.42 -32.23
CA ASP A 184 37.72 -23.90 -30.86
C ASP A 184 36.78 -22.69 -30.68
N GLY A 185 35.89 -22.38 -31.65
CA GLY A 185 34.88 -21.33 -31.54
C GLY A 185 33.72 -21.72 -30.64
N ILE A 186 32.87 -20.73 -30.38
CA ILE A 186 31.65 -20.92 -29.55
C ILE A 186 30.68 -21.86 -30.32
N GLN A 187 30.27 -22.93 -29.66
CA GLN A 187 29.22 -23.84 -30.14
C GLN A 187 28.18 -24.03 -29.04
N VAL A 188 26.90 -23.89 -29.39
CA VAL A 188 25.78 -24.08 -28.47
C VAL A 188 24.78 -25.05 -29.07
N GLU A 189 24.74 -26.25 -28.50
CA GLU A 189 23.71 -27.26 -28.86
C GLU A 189 22.38 -26.86 -28.22
N GLY A 190 21.31 -26.97 -28.97
CA GLY A 190 19.96 -26.62 -28.50
C GLY A 190 19.81 -25.13 -28.12
N ALA A 191 20.54 -24.27 -28.82
CA ALA A 191 20.35 -22.82 -28.68
C ALA A 191 18.92 -22.45 -29.01
N VAL A 192 18.30 -21.61 -28.18
CA VAL A 192 16.91 -21.13 -28.32
C VAL A 192 16.90 -19.67 -28.58
N MET A 193 16.18 -19.21 -29.59
CA MET A 193 15.97 -17.81 -29.89
C MET A 193 14.60 -17.54 -30.54
N MET A 194 14.16 -16.31 -30.42
CA MET A 194 12.99 -15.76 -31.12
C MET A 194 13.46 -14.60 -32.01
N PRO A 195 13.57 -14.82 -33.34
CA PRO A 195 14.02 -13.74 -34.24
C PRO A 195 13.17 -12.46 -34.18
N SER A 196 11.91 -12.56 -33.83
CA SER A 196 11.02 -11.41 -33.64
C SER A 196 11.53 -10.39 -32.58
N TYR A 197 12.37 -10.82 -31.65
CA TYR A 197 12.98 -9.94 -30.63
C TYR A 197 14.29 -9.30 -31.08
N MET A 198 14.80 -9.64 -32.28
CA MET A 198 15.95 -8.97 -32.84
C MET A 198 15.63 -7.51 -33.14
N LYS A 199 16.55 -6.61 -32.83
CA LYS A 199 16.42 -5.16 -33.07
C LYS A 199 16.79 -4.74 -34.48
N ASN A 200 17.65 -5.54 -35.16
CA ASN A 200 18.09 -5.25 -36.49
C ASN A 200 17.20 -6.01 -37.51
N ASP A 201 16.49 -5.27 -38.35
CA ASP A 201 15.54 -5.82 -39.32
C ASP A 201 16.21 -6.67 -40.39
N GLU A 202 17.46 -6.37 -40.81
CA GLU A 202 18.19 -7.17 -41.82
C GLU A 202 18.54 -8.55 -41.24
N GLN A 203 18.99 -8.60 -39.99
CA GLN A 203 19.27 -9.85 -39.30
C GLN A 203 18.00 -10.67 -39.06
N LYS A 204 16.92 -10.01 -38.67
CA LYS A 204 15.60 -10.66 -38.53
C LYS A 204 15.09 -11.26 -39.84
N ALA A 205 15.25 -10.55 -40.95
CA ALA A 205 14.79 -11.00 -42.26
C ALA A 205 15.46 -12.30 -42.74
N ILE A 206 16.66 -12.63 -42.25
CA ILE A 206 17.35 -13.90 -42.57
C ILE A 206 16.52 -15.09 -42.15
N PHE A 207 15.72 -14.99 -41.13
CA PHE A 207 14.91 -16.10 -40.59
C PHE A 207 13.53 -16.20 -41.23
N ALA A 208 13.14 -15.22 -42.07
CA ALA A 208 11.81 -15.23 -42.71
C ALA A 208 11.59 -16.46 -43.56
N GLY A 209 10.58 -17.29 -43.19
CA GLY A 209 10.25 -18.52 -43.91
C GLY A 209 11.27 -19.66 -43.76
N ALA A 210 12.18 -19.56 -42.77
CA ALA A 210 13.13 -20.64 -42.45
C ALA A 210 12.41 -21.95 -42.15
N LYS A 211 13.04 -23.06 -42.49
CA LYS A 211 12.48 -24.42 -42.30
C LYS A 211 13.38 -25.25 -41.40
N VAL A 212 12.80 -26.28 -40.83
CA VAL A 212 13.58 -27.30 -40.12
C VAL A 212 14.68 -27.87 -41.04
N ASN A 213 15.89 -27.99 -40.53
CA ASN A 213 17.16 -28.33 -41.16
C ASN A 213 17.83 -27.24 -42.02
N ASP A 214 17.26 -26.05 -42.14
CA ASP A 214 17.96 -24.93 -42.77
C ASP A 214 19.15 -24.50 -41.91
N VAL A 215 20.22 -24.06 -42.59
CA VAL A 215 21.40 -23.47 -41.95
C VAL A 215 21.46 -21.99 -42.37
N LEU A 216 21.29 -21.12 -41.40
CA LEU A 216 21.21 -19.68 -41.59
C LEU A 216 22.44 -19.03 -40.97
N VAL A 217 23.00 -18.04 -41.67
CA VAL A 217 24.18 -17.30 -41.18
C VAL A 217 23.72 -15.91 -40.78
N PHE A 218 23.97 -15.51 -39.51
CA PHE A 218 23.62 -14.20 -38.97
C PHE A 218 24.68 -13.70 -37.97
N ASN A 219 24.60 -12.45 -37.62
CA ASN A 219 25.47 -11.86 -36.64
C ASN A 219 24.68 -11.57 -35.34
N PRO A 220 24.89 -12.33 -34.25
CA PRO A 220 24.17 -12.13 -33.00
C PRO A 220 24.38 -10.73 -32.41
N ASN A 221 25.60 -10.20 -32.43
CA ASN A 221 25.90 -8.88 -31.91
C ASN A 221 25.11 -7.79 -32.61
N THR A 222 25.05 -7.83 -33.95
CA THR A 222 24.25 -6.89 -34.76
C THR A 222 22.76 -7.13 -34.54
N ALA A 223 22.31 -8.38 -34.41
CA ALA A 223 20.90 -8.72 -34.26
C ALA A 223 20.27 -8.09 -33.01
N TRP A 224 20.99 -8.08 -31.89
CA TRP A 224 20.54 -7.50 -30.62
C TRP A 224 21.24 -6.21 -30.20
N ASP A 225 21.90 -5.51 -31.15
CA ASP A 225 22.61 -4.25 -30.93
C ASP A 225 23.56 -4.30 -29.71
N GLY A 226 24.32 -5.39 -29.61
CA GLY A 226 25.29 -5.61 -28.54
C GLY A 226 24.69 -5.82 -27.15
N ASN A 227 23.41 -6.15 -27.02
CA ASN A 227 22.78 -6.39 -25.74
C ASN A 227 23.40 -7.58 -25.01
N ALA A 228 24.15 -7.29 -23.93
CA ALA A 228 24.91 -8.28 -23.18
C ALA A 228 24.06 -9.42 -22.58
N ALA A 229 22.80 -9.14 -22.20
CA ALA A 229 21.92 -10.15 -21.60
C ALA A 229 21.43 -11.16 -22.64
N GLU A 230 20.99 -10.66 -23.81
CA GLU A 230 20.53 -11.50 -24.91
C GLU A 230 21.66 -12.34 -25.50
N LEU A 231 22.82 -11.71 -25.72
CA LEU A 231 24.01 -12.38 -26.23
C LEU A 231 24.53 -13.45 -25.27
N SER A 232 24.64 -13.15 -23.99
CA SER A 232 25.06 -14.11 -22.95
C SER A 232 24.11 -15.32 -22.90
N SER A 233 22.81 -15.05 -22.99
CA SER A 233 21.79 -16.11 -22.98
C SER A 233 21.87 -17.03 -24.19
N LEU A 234 22.07 -16.45 -25.37
CA LEU A 234 22.16 -17.20 -26.65
C LEU A 234 23.48 -17.97 -26.77
N LEU A 235 24.62 -17.29 -26.51
CA LEU A 235 25.96 -17.83 -26.70
C LEU A 235 26.44 -18.70 -25.53
N LYS A 236 25.70 -18.69 -24.40
CA LYS A 236 26.05 -19.40 -23.15
C LYS A 236 27.42 -19.04 -22.59
N ILE A 237 27.79 -17.77 -22.67
CA ILE A 237 29.04 -17.21 -22.16
C ILE A 237 28.75 -16.11 -21.14
N ASP A 238 29.80 -15.66 -20.44
CA ASP A 238 29.65 -14.61 -19.45
C ASP A 238 29.15 -13.30 -20.05
N LYS A 239 28.28 -12.62 -19.31
CA LYS A 239 27.62 -11.38 -19.74
C LYS A 239 28.60 -10.25 -20.07
N GLU A 240 29.77 -10.23 -19.43
CA GLU A 240 30.79 -9.22 -19.65
C GLU A 240 31.56 -9.48 -20.97
N ALA A 241 31.74 -10.75 -21.34
CA ALA A 241 32.41 -11.17 -22.56
C ALA A 241 31.51 -11.16 -23.80
N ALA A 242 30.19 -11.32 -23.61
CA ALA A 242 29.25 -11.50 -24.71
C ALA A 242 29.21 -10.32 -25.72
N PRO A 243 29.29 -9.04 -25.35
CA PRO A 243 29.31 -7.92 -26.30
C PRO A 243 30.60 -7.85 -27.15
N GLU A 244 31.67 -8.50 -26.72
CA GLU A 244 32.96 -8.50 -27.46
C GLU A 244 32.95 -9.51 -28.61
N VAL A 245 32.02 -10.44 -28.62
CA VAL A 245 31.86 -11.42 -29.71
C VAL A 245 31.22 -10.74 -30.91
N LYS A 246 31.98 -10.49 -31.95
CA LYS A 246 31.56 -9.80 -33.19
C LYS A 246 31.44 -10.71 -34.40
N SER A 247 31.74 -12.00 -34.23
CA SER A 247 31.75 -13.01 -35.28
C SER A 247 30.35 -13.30 -35.80
N ASN A 248 30.26 -13.77 -37.04
CA ASN A 248 29.07 -14.39 -37.57
C ASN A 248 28.91 -15.80 -37.00
N PHE A 249 27.69 -16.26 -36.98
CA PHE A 249 27.34 -17.61 -36.53
C PHE A 249 26.46 -18.28 -37.55
N SER A 250 26.63 -19.57 -37.72
CA SER A 250 25.65 -20.44 -38.38
C SER A 250 24.64 -20.93 -37.36
N PHE A 251 23.37 -20.94 -37.70
CA PHE A 251 22.31 -21.53 -36.92
C PHE A 251 21.61 -22.61 -37.73
N GLN A 252 21.77 -23.86 -37.34
CA GLN A 252 21.06 -24.98 -37.93
C GLN A 252 19.74 -25.17 -37.18
N VAL A 253 18.64 -24.94 -37.85
CA VAL A 253 17.29 -25.08 -37.31
C VAL A 253 16.95 -26.54 -37.06
N GLU A 254 16.82 -26.96 -35.81
CA GLU A 254 16.44 -28.35 -35.45
C GLU A 254 14.93 -28.46 -35.17
N GLU A 255 14.36 -27.44 -34.59
CA GLU A 255 12.95 -27.42 -34.19
C GLU A 255 12.40 -26.00 -34.27
N ILE A 256 11.18 -25.86 -34.71
CA ILE A 256 10.40 -24.64 -34.71
C ILE A 256 9.16 -24.89 -33.86
N THR A 257 8.89 -24.07 -32.90
CA THR A 257 7.69 -24.16 -32.08
C THR A 257 6.89 -22.86 -32.14
N ARG A 258 5.61 -23.00 -32.41
CA ARG A 258 4.65 -21.91 -32.49
C ARG A 258 3.76 -21.92 -31.27
N PHE A 259 3.64 -20.77 -30.61
CA PHE A 259 2.66 -20.62 -29.58
C PHE A 259 1.26 -20.50 -30.20
N VAL A 260 0.38 -21.42 -29.88
CA VAL A 260 -1.03 -21.40 -30.30
C VAL A 260 -1.87 -21.09 -29.09
N PRO A 261 -2.59 -19.96 -29.09
CA PRO A 261 -3.54 -19.66 -27.99
C PRO A 261 -4.55 -20.82 -27.88
N GLY A 262 -4.98 -21.09 -26.65
CA GLY A 262 -6.01 -22.08 -26.39
C GLY A 262 -7.36 -21.66 -26.99
N ASP A 263 -8.15 -22.64 -27.41
CA ASP A 263 -9.54 -22.40 -27.80
C ASP A 263 -10.39 -22.08 -26.56
N LEU A 264 -11.45 -21.27 -26.74
CA LEU A 264 -12.45 -21.03 -25.71
C LEU A 264 -13.27 -22.28 -25.44
N THR A 265 -12.80 -23.12 -24.54
CA THR A 265 -13.41 -24.39 -24.16
C THR A 265 -14.15 -24.28 -22.82
N GLN A 266 -14.99 -25.29 -22.52
CA GLN A 266 -15.65 -25.40 -21.22
C GLN A 266 -14.63 -25.41 -20.05
N GLU A 267 -13.45 -26.02 -20.27
CA GLU A 267 -12.39 -26.04 -19.26
C GLU A 267 -11.93 -24.63 -18.88
N ILE A 268 -11.74 -23.74 -19.86
CA ILE A 268 -11.40 -22.32 -19.60
C ILE A 268 -12.57 -21.61 -18.91
N PHE A 269 -13.80 -21.87 -19.32
CA PHE A 269 -14.97 -21.26 -18.68
C PHE A 269 -15.06 -21.64 -17.19
N ASP A 270 -14.86 -22.92 -16.90
CA ASP A 270 -14.91 -23.46 -15.54
C ASP A 270 -13.73 -22.97 -14.69
N GLN A 271 -12.55 -22.86 -15.29
CA GLN A 271 -11.36 -22.32 -14.62
C GLN A 271 -11.50 -20.85 -14.23
N VAL A 272 -12.11 -20.02 -15.11
CA VAL A 272 -12.23 -18.57 -14.90
C VAL A 272 -13.41 -18.24 -14.00
N PHE A 273 -14.57 -18.85 -14.22
CA PHE A 273 -15.82 -18.48 -13.55
C PHE A 273 -16.39 -19.55 -12.62
N GLY A 274 -15.73 -20.71 -12.51
CA GLY A 274 -16.20 -21.84 -11.72
C GLY A 274 -17.06 -22.80 -12.53
N GLU A 275 -17.01 -24.09 -12.16
CA GLU A 275 -17.63 -25.20 -12.87
C GLU A 275 -19.13 -24.99 -13.09
N GLY A 276 -19.57 -25.07 -14.35
CA GLY A 276 -20.96 -25.01 -14.75
C GLY A 276 -21.64 -23.64 -14.75
N ASN A 277 -20.93 -22.57 -14.36
CA ASN A 277 -21.48 -21.21 -14.30
C ASN A 277 -21.59 -20.54 -15.67
N VAL A 278 -20.82 -20.99 -16.66
CA VAL A 278 -20.79 -20.47 -18.03
C VAL A 278 -20.72 -21.67 -18.98
N LYS A 279 -21.53 -21.68 -20.02
CA LYS A 279 -21.65 -22.81 -20.93
C LYS A 279 -21.39 -22.47 -22.40
N THR A 280 -21.43 -21.18 -22.74
CA THR A 280 -21.22 -20.75 -24.13
C THR A 280 -20.22 -19.59 -24.16
N GLU A 281 -19.60 -19.37 -25.31
CA GLU A 281 -18.73 -18.22 -25.54
C GLU A 281 -19.45 -16.89 -25.31
N GLU A 282 -20.71 -16.81 -25.71
CA GLU A 282 -21.52 -15.60 -25.55
C GLU A 282 -21.73 -15.28 -24.05
N GLU A 283 -22.06 -16.30 -23.24
CA GLU A 283 -22.16 -16.16 -21.78
C GLU A 283 -20.79 -15.79 -21.15
N PHE A 284 -19.70 -16.38 -21.65
CA PHE A 284 -18.34 -16.07 -21.18
C PHE A 284 -18.00 -14.60 -21.42
N ARG A 285 -18.23 -14.11 -22.63
CA ARG A 285 -18.01 -12.71 -23.01
C ARG A 285 -18.88 -11.76 -22.20
N ALA A 286 -20.15 -12.11 -21.98
CA ALA A 286 -21.06 -11.33 -21.15
C ALA A 286 -20.56 -11.24 -19.70
N LYS A 287 -20.07 -12.34 -19.15
CA LYS A 287 -19.47 -12.36 -17.80
C LYS A 287 -18.16 -11.57 -17.71
N VAL A 288 -17.31 -11.65 -18.71
CA VAL A 288 -16.09 -10.83 -18.82
C VAL A 288 -16.45 -9.34 -18.83
N LYS A 289 -17.47 -8.97 -19.65
CA LYS A 289 -17.96 -7.59 -19.71
C LYS A 289 -18.50 -7.11 -18.35
N GLU A 290 -19.24 -7.97 -17.63
CA GLU A 290 -19.75 -7.68 -16.28
C GLU A 290 -18.60 -7.47 -15.28
N VAL A 291 -17.56 -8.28 -15.32
CA VAL A 291 -16.38 -8.13 -14.46
C VAL A 291 -15.66 -6.80 -14.71
N ILE A 292 -15.43 -6.44 -15.97
CA ILE A 292 -14.80 -5.17 -16.33
C ILE A 292 -15.69 -4.01 -15.87
N ALA A 293 -17.01 -4.09 -16.09
CA ALA A 293 -17.95 -3.05 -15.66
C ALA A 293 -17.95 -2.86 -14.14
N ASN A 294 -17.92 -3.94 -13.37
CA ASN A 294 -17.87 -3.87 -11.91
C ASN A 294 -16.56 -3.25 -11.40
N GLN A 295 -15.45 -3.53 -12.07
CA GLN A 295 -14.18 -2.88 -11.76
C GLN A 295 -14.27 -1.37 -12.01
N PHE A 296 -14.85 -0.95 -13.13
CA PHE A 296 -15.03 0.46 -13.45
C PHE A 296 -15.98 1.19 -12.50
N VAL A 297 -16.98 0.50 -11.93
CA VAL A 297 -17.82 1.09 -10.86
C VAL A 297 -16.97 1.41 -9.63
N ALA A 298 -16.05 0.53 -9.24
CA ALA A 298 -15.15 0.79 -8.12
C ALA A 298 -14.23 1.98 -8.38
N ASP A 299 -13.70 2.10 -9.61
CA ASP A 299 -12.88 3.23 -10.02
C ASP A 299 -13.69 4.54 -10.03
N SER A 300 -14.93 4.49 -10.53
CA SER A 300 -15.86 5.62 -10.52
C SER A 300 -16.22 6.08 -9.11
N ASP A 301 -16.44 5.15 -8.19
CA ASP A 301 -16.71 5.43 -6.78
C ASP A 301 -15.49 6.04 -6.07
N TYR A 302 -14.31 5.58 -6.40
CA TYR A 302 -13.06 6.18 -5.90
C TYR A 302 -12.88 7.62 -6.39
N LYS A 303 -13.09 7.86 -7.70
CA LYS A 303 -13.03 9.22 -8.26
C LYS A 303 -14.10 10.13 -7.66
N PHE A 304 -15.32 9.62 -7.50
CA PHE A 304 -16.39 10.35 -6.83
C PHE A 304 -15.98 10.80 -5.42
N LEU A 305 -15.34 9.93 -4.64
CA LEU A 305 -14.89 10.28 -3.29
C LEU A 305 -13.80 11.37 -3.31
N ILE A 306 -12.91 11.35 -4.29
CA ILE A 306 -11.90 12.41 -4.49
C ILE A 306 -12.58 13.75 -4.80
N ASP A 307 -13.54 13.75 -5.71
CA ASP A 307 -14.23 14.97 -6.12
C ASP A 307 -15.15 15.49 -5.01
N ALA A 308 -15.84 14.60 -4.28
CA ALA A 308 -16.60 14.94 -3.09
C ALA A 308 -15.72 15.52 -1.98
N ARG A 309 -14.53 14.96 -1.76
CA ARG A 309 -13.52 15.52 -0.84
C ARG A 309 -13.18 16.95 -1.23
N LYS A 310 -12.86 17.20 -2.50
CA LYS A 310 -12.53 18.53 -3.00
C LYS A 310 -13.67 19.51 -2.78
N MET A 311 -14.87 19.17 -3.20
CA MET A 311 -16.07 19.98 -3.02
C MET A 311 -16.33 20.31 -1.54
N LEU A 312 -16.25 19.32 -0.66
CA LEU A 312 -16.49 19.49 0.78
C LEU A 312 -15.42 20.34 1.45
N THR A 313 -14.14 20.17 1.08
CA THR A 313 -13.05 20.98 1.59
C THR A 313 -13.19 22.44 1.15
N GLU A 314 -13.57 22.69 -0.10
CA GLU A 314 -13.86 24.04 -0.61
C GLU A 314 -15.08 24.68 0.11
N LYS A 315 -16.12 23.88 0.35
CA LYS A 315 -17.35 24.33 1.05
C LYS A 315 -17.11 24.68 2.51
N VAL A 316 -16.30 23.90 3.21
CA VAL A 316 -15.92 24.19 4.61
C VAL A 316 -14.99 25.40 4.67
N GLY A 317 -14.15 25.59 3.66
CA GLY A 317 -13.20 26.68 3.58
C GLY A 317 -11.98 26.45 4.47
N LYS A 318 -11.20 27.53 4.64
CA LYS A 318 -9.96 27.46 5.43
C LYS A 318 -10.26 27.41 6.93
N LEU A 319 -9.84 26.33 7.57
CA LEU A 319 -9.89 26.17 9.02
C LEU A 319 -8.67 26.84 9.67
N GLU A 320 -8.86 27.34 10.90
CA GLU A 320 -7.77 27.84 11.74
C GLU A 320 -7.16 26.69 12.53
N PHE A 321 -5.83 26.60 12.57
CA PHE A 321 -5.11 25.58 13.33
C PHE A 321 -4.03 26.23 14.20
N PRO A 322 -3.60 25.58 15.31
CA PRO A 322 -2.48 26.03 16.11
C PRO A 322 -1.14 25.63 15.45
N ASP A 323 -0.79 26.30 14.35
CA ASP A 323 0.29 25.92 13.45
C ASP A 323 1.62 25.65 14.17
N ALA A 324 2.02 26.52 15.11
CA ALA A 324 3.27 26.36 15.86
C ALA A 324 3.28 25.05 16.66
N LEU A 325 2.16 24.71 17.30
CA LEU A 325 2.04 23.51 18.12
C LEU A 325 1.96 22.25 17.25
N LEU A 326 1.22 22.29 16.12
CA LEU A 326 1.13 21.16 15.17
C LEU A 326 2.48 20.88 14.51
N LYS A 327 3.24 21.91 14.13
CA LYS A 327 4.61 21.75 13.61
C LYS A 327 5.53 21.11 14.66
N ARG A 328 5.39 21.48 15.93
CA ARG A 328 6.14 20.87 17.03
C ARG A 328 5.76 19.39 17.21
N ILE A 329 4.47 19.05 17.19
CA ILE A 329 3.98 17.65 17.23
C ILE A 329 4.55 16.87 16.05
N MET A 330 4.48 17.44 14.84
CA MET A 330 4.99 16.80 13.63
C MET A 330 6.50 16.50 13.69
N ARG A 331 7.28 17.44 14.28
CA ARG A 331 8.73 17.25 14.48
C ARG A 331 9.03 16.15 15.48
N LEU A 332 8.30 16.09 16.58
CA LEU A 332 8.47 15.05 17.61
C LEU A 332 8.10 13.66 17.09
N ASN A 333 7.11 13.57 16.21
CA ASN A 333 6.71 12.30 15.58
C ASN A 333 7.67 11.86 14.47
N ASN A 334 8.58 12.71 14.02
CA ASN A 334 9.54 12.43 12.95
C ASN A 334 10.97 12.82 13.34
N PRO A 335 11.53 12.24 14.43
CA PRO A 335 12.82 12.66 14.98
C PRO A 335 14.00 12.38 14.05
N ASP A 336 13.87 11.39 13.15
CA ASP A 336 14.92 10.98 12.21
C ASP A 336 14.89 11.72 10.86
N LYS A 337 13.96 12.68 10.69
CA LYS A 337 13.83 13.48 9.47
C LYS A 337 14.63 14.77 9.56
N GLU A 338 15.02 15.29 8.38
CA GLU A 338 15.72 16.57 8.29
C GLU A 338 14.87 17.73 8.84
N GLU A 339 15.52 18.82 9.23
CA GLU A 339 14.86 19.97 9.86
C GLU A 339 13.83 20.64 8.93
N SER A 340 14.09 20.66 7.61
CA SER A 340 13.18 21.16 6.59
C SER A 340 11.92 20.32 6.40
N PHE A 341 11.94 19.04 6.81
CA PHE A 341 10.83 18.08 6.57
C PHE A 341 9.48 18.64 7.04
N VAL A 342 9.44 19.32 8.19
CA VAL A 342 8.19 19.85 8.74
C VAL A 342 7.67 20.98 7.85
N GLU A 343 8.53 21.94 7.47
CA GLU A 343 8.12 23.06 6.62
C GLU A 343 7.68 22.61 5.23
N ASP A 344 8.39 21.64 4.64
CA ASP A 344 8.10 21.11 3.28
C ASP A 344 6.80 20.30 3.22
N ASN A 345 6.36 19.71 4.34
CA ASN A 345 5.20 18.82 4.37
C ASN A 345 4.02 19.35 5.19
N TYR A 346 4.17 20.49 5.87
CA TYR A 346 3.15 21.00 6.78
C TYR A 346 1.82 21.29 6.08
N ASP A 347 1.85 22.02 4.98
CA ASP A 347 0.63 22.41 4.26
C ASP A 347 -0.16 21.17 3.80
N LYS A 348 0.53 20.16 3.26
CA LYS A 348 -0.08 18.89 2.88
C LYS A 348 -0.67 18.16 4.08
N SER A 349 0.02 18.19 5.23
CA SER A 349 -0.47 17.58 6.45
C SER A 349 -1.73 18.27 6.96
N ILE A 350 -1.84 19.59 6.83
CA ILE A 350 -3.03 20.35 7.18
C ILE A 350 -4.21 20.07 6.24
N GLU A 351 -3.97 19.88 4.94
CA GLU A 351 -5.00 19.45 4.00
C GLU A 351 -5.55 18.05 4.35
N GLU A 352 -4.67 17.11 4.69
CA GLU A 352 -5.07 15.78 5.13
C GLU A 352 -5.81 15.81 6.47
N LEU A 353 -5.34 16.63 7.42
CA LEU A 353 -6.01 16.80 8.71
C LEU A 353 -7.39 17.43 8.53
N THR A 354 -7.51 18.45 7.69
CA THR A 354 -8.80 19.08 7.35
C THR A 354 -9.78 18.06 6.81
N TRP A 355 -9.34 17.24 5.83
CA TRP A 355 -10.18 16.18 5.29
C TRP A 355 -10.54 15.13 6.35
N HIS A 356 -9.59 14.76 7.20
CA HIS A 356 -9.84 13.81 8.30
C HIS A 356 -10.96 14.30 9.22
N LEU A 357 -10.93 15.56 9.62
CA LEU A 357 -11.95 16.18 10.48
C LEU A 357 -13.32 16.26 9.79
N ILE A 358 -13.34 16.61 8.49
CA ILE A 358 -14.58 16.61 7.69
C ILE A 358 -15.14 15.19 7.62
N LYS A 359 -14.30 14.21 7.28
CA LYS A 359 -14.69 12.79 7.19
C LYS A 359 -15.26 12.28 8.50
N GLU A 360 -14.63 12.59 9.64
CA GLU A 360 -15.11 12.19 10.96
C GLU A 360 -16.51 12.73 11.28
N GLN A 361 -16.79 14.01 10.98
CA GLN A 361 -18.12 14.57 11.15
C GLN A 361 -19.17 13.90 10.24
N LEU A 362 -18.84 13.61 8.98
CA LEU A 362 -19.74 12.96 8.04
C LEU A 362 -20.01 11.50 8.42
N VAL A 363 -18.98 10.77 8.87
CA VAL A 363 -19.11 9.40 9.39
C VAL A 363 -20.09 9.37 10.57
N LYS A 364 -19.93 10.32 11.51
CA LYS A 364 -20.81 10.45 12.67
C LYS A 364 -22.23 10.89 12.28
N ALA A 365 -22.37 11.84 11.37
CA ALA A 365 -23.69 12.34 10.91
C ALA A 365 -24.49 11.25 10.17
N ASN A 366 -23.82 10.31 9.51
CA ASN A 366 -24.43 9.20 8.78
C ASN A 366 -24.53 7.91 9.62
N ASP A 367 -24.19 7.92 10.90
CA ASP A 367 -24.14 6.74 11.79
C ASP A 367 -23.35 5.56 11.17
N ILE A 368 -22.29 5.86 10.44
CA ILE A 368 -21.44 4.86 9.79
C ILE A 368 -20.66 4.10 10.86
N LYS A 369 -20.90 2.80 10.93
CA LYS A 369 -20.20 1.87 11.82
C LYS A 369 -19.47 0.83 11.01
N VAL A 370 -18.31 0.42 11.52
CA VAL A 370 -17.53 -0.66 10.94
C VAL A 370 -17.69 -1.88 11.83
N GLU A 371 -18.35 -2.89 11.29
CA GLU A 371 -18.54 -4.16 11.95
C GLU A 371 -17.39 -5.13 11.57
N GLN A 372 -17.16 -6.15 12.38
CA GLN A 372 -16.13 -7.16 12.09
C GLN A 372 -16.37 -7.87 10.74
N GLU A 373 -17.63 -8.03 10.35
CA GLU A 373 -18.02 -8.62 9.07
C GLU A 373 -17.60 -7.74 7.89
N ASP A 374 -17.76 -6.41 8.00
CA ASP A 374 -17.30 -5.47 6.95
C ASP A 374 -15.81 -5.60 6.68
N ILE A 375 -15.00 -5.67 7.76
CA ILE A 375 -13.55 -5.79 7.65
C ILE A 375 -13.17 -7.13 7.00
N THR A 376 -13.87 -8.20 7.39
CA THR A 376 -13.64 -9.54 6.82
C THR A 376 -14.01 -9.57 5.33
N ASN A 377 -15.13 -8.98 4.95
CA ASN A 377 -15.57 -8.90 3.56
C ASN A 377 -14.60 -8.05 2.74
N MET A 378 -14.17 -6.90 3.25
CA MET A 378 -13.16 -6.06 2.58
C MET A 378 -11.81 -6.80 2.41
N ALA A 379 -11.40 -7.61 3.40
CA ALA A 379 -10.21 -8.45 3.29
C ALA A 379 -10.36 -9.52 2.20
N LYS A 380 -11.54 -10.13 2.08
CA LYS A 380 -11.84 -11.09 1.01
C LYS A 380 -11.85 -10.43 -0.36
N GLU A 381 -12.44 -9.24 -0.49
CA GLU A 381 -12.42 -8.46 -1.74
C GLU A 381 -11.00 -8.07 -2.15
N ALA A 382 -10.18 -7.58 -1.21
CA ALA A 382 -8.79 -7.26 -1.47
C ALA A 382 -8.01 -8.51 -1.92
N THR A 383 -8.28 -9.66 -1.29
CA THR A 383 -7.69 -10.95 -1.68
C THR A 383 -8.13 -11.37 -3.09
N ARG A 384 -9.43 -11.26 -3.42
CA ARG A 384 -9.94 -11.55 -4.78
C ARG A 384 -9.26 -10.66 -5.83
N ALA A 385 -9.15 -9.35 -5.56
CA ALA A 385 -8.48 -8.42 -6.45
C ALA A 385 -7.00 -8.79 -6.67
N GLN A 386 -6.30 -9.23 -5.63
CA GLN A 386 -4.93 -9.69 -5.72
C GLN A 386 -4.81 -10.96 -6.59
N PHE A 387 -5.67 -11.96 -6.39
CA PHE A 387 -5.68 -13.16 -7.21
C PHE A 387 -6.08 -12.88 -8.66
N ALA A 388 -7.00 -11.94 -8.88
CA ALA A 388 -7.40 -11.51 -10.22
C ALA A 388 -6.24 -10.93 -11.03
N GLN A 389 -5.30 -10.22 -10.40
CA GLN A 389 -4.07 -9.74 -11.05
C GLN A 389 -3.21 -10.90 -11.58
N TYR A 390 -3.28 -12.07 -10.94
CA TYR A 390 -2.64 -13.29 -11.42
C TYR A 390 -3.55 -14.13 -12.34
N GLY A 391 -4.74 -13.58 -12.73
CA GLY A 391 -5.70 -14.18 -13.64
C GLY A 391 -6.59 -15.25 -13.05
N MET A 392 -6.63 -15.32 -11.73
CA MET A 392 -7.54 -16.24 -11.01
C MET A 392 -8.80 -15.46 -10.62
N MET A 393 -9.83 -15.50 -11.45
CA MET A 393 -11.10 -14.80 -11.21
C MET A 393 -12.04 -15.59 -10.29
N SER A 394 -11.91 -16.92 -10.29
CA SER A 394 -12.63 -17.80 -9.37
C SER A 394 -11.66 -18.37 -8.33
N VAL A 395 -11.73 -17.83 -7.12
CA VAL A 395 -10.92 -18.29 -5.98
C VAL A 395 -11.84 -19.03 -5.01
N PRO A 396 -11.52 -20.29 -4.64
CA PRO A 396 -12.32 -21.03 -3.65
C PRO A 396 -12.44 -20.23 -2.33
N GLU A 397 -13.63 -20.26 -1.73
CA GLU A 397 -13.93 -19.50 -0.52
C GLU A 397 -12.98 -19.84 0.63
N GLU A 398 -12.59 -21.10 0.77
CA GLU A 398 -11.62 -21.54 1.77
C GLU A 398 -10.25 -20.83 1.63
N ILE A 399 -9.79 -20.63 0.40
CA ILE A 399 -8.54 -19.91 0.12
C ILE A 399 -8.70 -18.45 0.47
N LEU A 400 -9.81 -17.81 0.07
CA LEU A 400 -10.12 -16.42 0.44
C LEU A 400 -10.16 -16.22 1.95
N GLU A 401 -10.79 -17.14 2.67
CA GLU A 401 -10.85 -17.08 4.14
C GLU A 401 -9.47 -17.19 4.79
N ASN A 402 -8.63 -18.11 4.30
CA ASN A 402 -7.30 -18.30 4.86
C ASN A 402 -6.40 -17.09 4.65
N TYR A 403 -6.38 -16.55 3.44
CA TYR A 403 -5.61 -15.33 3.13
C TYR A 403 -6.14 -14.10 3.88
N SER A 404 -7.46 -13.94 3.95
CA SER A 404 -8.08 -12.86 4.73
C SER A 404 -7.71 -12.93 6.20
N LYS A 405 -7.73 -14.13 6.80
CA LYS A 405 -7.30 -14.35 8.19
C LYS A 405 -5.84 -13.96 8.42
N GLU A 406 -4.95 -14.23 7.46
CA GLU A 406 -3.54 -13.78 7.55
C GLU A 406 -3.40 -12.25 7.46
N MET A 407 -4.16 -11.59 6.59
CA MET A 407 -4.19 -10.12 6.52
C MET A 407 -4.67 -9.52 7.84
N LEU A 408 -5.67 -10.12 8.48
CA LEU A 408 -6.25 -9.65 9.74
C LEU A 408 -5.38 -9.91 10.98
N LYS A 409 -4.22 -10.55 10.85
CA LYS A 409 -3.23 -10.67 11.94
C LYS A 409 -2.34 -9.43 12.09
N LYS A 410 -2.22 -8.61 11.05
CA LYS A 410 -1.34 -7.44 11.03
C LYS A 410 -2.14 -6.18 11.34
N LYS A 411 -1.75 -5.46 12.40
CA LYS A 411 -2.44 -4.24 12.84
C LYS A 411 -2.55 -3.20 11.71
N GLU A 412 -1.46 -2.94 10.98
CA GLU A 412 -1.44 -2.01 9.86
C GLU A 412 -2.41 -2.39 8.74
N SER A 413 -2.53 -3.71 8.46
CA SER A 413 -3.50 -4.20 7.46
C SER A 413 -4.94 -3.97 7.92
N ILE A 414 -5.23 -4.19 9.19
CA ILE A 414 -6.57 -3.94 9.77
C ILE A 414 -6.91 -2.46 9.67
N GLU A 415 -6.02 -1.56 10.05
CA GLU A 415 -6.23 -0.11 9.96
C GLU A 415 -6.50 0.34 8.52
N GLY A 416 -5.75 -0.19 7.56
CA GLY A 416 -5.98 0.05 6.13
C GLY A 416 -7.34 -0.46 5.64
N LEU A 417 -7.75 -1.66 6.08
CA LEU A 417 -9.05 -2.23 5.73
C LEU A 417 -10.21 -1.44 6.36
N VAL A 418 -10.09 -1.05 7.63
CA VAL A 418 -11.09 -0.20 8.32
C VAL A 418 -11.28 1.11 7.57
N ASN A 419 -10.19 1.79 7.18
CA ASN A 419 -10.28 3.02 6.41
C ASN A 419 -11.00 2.82 5.07
N ARG A 420 -10.71 1.74 4.35
CA ARG A 420 -11.41 1.41 3.09
C ARG A 420 -12.89 1.14 3.29
N VAL A 421 -13.27 0.43 4.36
CA VAL A 421 -14.69 0.21 4.71
C VAL A 421 -15.39 1.53 4.99
N VAL A 422 -14.76 2.40 5.80
CA VAL A 422 -15.30 3.73 6.10
C VAL A 422 -15.50 4.54 4.83
N GLU A 423 -14.51 4.57 3.95
CA GLU A 423 -14.56 5.32 2.69
C GLU A 423 -15.63 4.77 1.73
N SER A 424 -15.75 3.46 1.62
CA SER A 424 -16.80 2.83 0.80
C SER A 424 -18.20 3.13 1.32
N LYS A 425 -18.42 2.99 2.63
CA LYS A 425 -19.72 3.33 3.26
C LYS A 425 -20.02 4.83 3.15
N LEU A 426 -19.02 5.68 3.32
CA LEU A 426 -19.15 7.12 3.17
C LEU A 426 -19.48 7.51 1.72
N ALA A 427 -18.77 6.96 0.74
CA ALA A 427 -19.09 7.19 -0.67
C ALA A 427 -20.54 6.82 -0.99
N THR A 428 -21.00 5.67 -0.51
CA THR A 428 -22.39 5.22 -0.68
C THR A 428 -23.40 6.19 -0.05
N ALA A 429 -23.13 6.65 1.18
CA ALA A 429 -23.98 7.62 1.87
C ALA A 429 -24.01 8.97 1.15
N LEU A 430 -22.85 9.49 0.74
CA LEU A 430 -22.74 10.77 0.03
C LEU A 430 -23.44 10.74 -1.33
N LYS A 431 -23.30 9.65 -2.11
CA LYS A 431 -24.00 9.49 -3.40
C LYS A 431 -25.52 9.63 -3.27
N SER A 432 -26.10 9.25 -2.13
CA SER A 432 -27.53 9.40 -1.88
C SER A 432 -27.95 10.80 -1.42
N GLN A 433 -27.02 11.66 -1.04
CA GLN A 433 -27.28 12.96 -0.44
C GLN A 433 -26.97 14.14 -1.37
N VAL A 434 -26.15 13.92 -2.39
CA VAL A 434 -25.74 14.95 -3.36
C VAL A 434 -26.47 14.77 -4.69
N GLU A 435 -26.46 15.81 -5.53
CA GLU A 435 -26.86 15.71 -6.94
C GLU A 435 -25.69 15.14 -7.75
N LEU A 436 -25.86 13.93 -8.31
CA LEU A 436 -24.84 13.31 -9.17
C LEU A 436 -24.97 13.84 -10.60
N GLU A 437 -23.91 14.48 -11.12
CA GLU A 437 -23.80 14.84 -12.53
C GLU A 437 -23.16 13.69 -13.31
N HIS A 438 -23.99 12.82 -13.90
CA HIS A 438 -23.50 11.65 -14.65
C HIS A 438 -22.80 12.05 -15.95
N LYS A 439 -21.57 11.58 -16.14
CA LYS A 439 -20.74 11.80 -17.31
C LYS A 439 -20.23 10.47 -17.86
N ASN A 440 -20.57 10.17 -19.11
CA ASN A 440 -20.01 8.99 -19.79
C ASN A 440 -18.64 9.36 -20.36
N VAL A 441 -17.64 8.53 -20.10
CA VAL A 441 -16.25 8.74 -20.52
C VAL A 441 -15.63 7.43 -20.98
N SER A 442 -14.64 7.52 -21.86
CA SER A 442 -13.78 6.40 -22.17
C SER A 442 -12.79 6.13 -21.03
N ALA A 443 -12.24 4.92 -20.97
CA ALA A 443 -11.22 4.57 -19.98
C ALA A 443 -9.95 5.45 -20.12
N GLU A 444 -9.61 5.86 -21.35
CA GLU A 444 -8.48 6.75 -21.59
C GLU A 444 -8.71 8.16 -21.03
N GLU A 445 -9.90 8.73 -21.25
CA GLU A 445 -10.29 10.02 -20.69
C GLU A 445 -10.32 9.97 -19.16
N PHE A 446 -10.87 8.89 -18.59
CA PHE A 446 -10.93 8.70 -17.16
C PHE A 446 -9.53 8.64 -16.52
N ASN A 447 -8.60 7.88 -17.11
CA ASN A 447 -7.23 7.78 -16.61
C ASN A 447 -6.45 9.10 -16.63
N LYS A 448 -6.82 10.06 -17.50
CA LYS A 448 -6.22 11.40 -17.53
C LYS A 448 -6.70 12.34 -16.42
N MET A 449 -7.67 11.92 -15.61
CA MET A 449 -8.26 12.73 -14.52
C MET A 449 -7.51 12.58 -13.18
N PHE A 450 -6.45 11.76 -13.13
CA PHE A 450 -5.64 11.49 -11.94
C PHE A 450 -4.24 12.10 -12.02
#